data_9cd22ab5c4824dbfa71cedb42bb59ce0
#
_entry.id   9cd22ab5c4824dbfa71cedb42bb59ce0
#
_cell.length_a   1.000
_cell.length_b   1.000
_cell.length_c   1.000
_cell.angle_alpha   90.00
_cell.angle_beta   90.00
_cell.angle_gamma   90.00
#
_symmetry.space_group_name_H-M   'P 1'
#
loop_
_entity.id
_entity.type
_entity.pdbx_description
1 polymer ?
#
loop_
_entity_poly.entity_id
_entity_poly.type
_entity_poly.pdbx_seq_one_letter_code
_entity_poly.pdbx_strand_id
1 'polypeptide(L)'
;ELIIGVLKNNAKSPLFSLEERVKMLEEVTKDYHNVKVVPFEGLLVDFAKNMKADIVVRGLRAITDFEYELQMAQTNHKLEENVETIFLSTRLEYSYLSSTIVKEVASFNGDISQFVPKVVEQRIREKIQKRRV
;
A
#
# COMPACT_ATOMS: atom_id res chain seq x y z
N GLU A 1 -14.71 10.80 -3.56
CA GLU A 1 -14.06 9.67 -4.23
C GLU A 1 -12.68 9.44 -3.62
N LEU A 2 -12.29 8.18 -3.43
CA LEU A 2 -10.96 7.77 -3.00
C LEU A 2 -10.29 6.97 -4.12
N ILE A 3 -9.07 7.32 -4.47
CA ILE A 3 -8.28 6.60 -5.47
C ILE A 3 -7.12 5.89 -4.76
N ILE A 4 -7.06 4.58 -4.86
CA ILE A 4 -5.95 3.79 -4.36
C ILE A 4 -4.95 3.59 -5.50
N GLY A 5 -3.86 4.35 -5.47
CA GLY A 5 -2.77 4.23 -6.44
C GLY A 5 -1.89 3.03 -6.15
N VAL A 6 -1.73 2.13 -7.09
CA VAL A 6 -0.86 0.94 -6.96
C VAL A 6 0.38 1.13 -7.82
N LEU A 7 1.48 1.56 -7.18
CA LEU A 7 2.73 1.85 -7.89
C LEU A 7 3.39 0.56 -8.42
N LYS A 8 3.72 0.55 -9.69
CA LYS A 8 4.64 -0.41 -10.29
C LYS A 8 6.08 -0.03 -9.89
N ASN A 9 6.63 -0.70 -8.90
CA ASN A 9 7.99 -0.45 -8.44
C ASN A 9 8.94 -1.54 -8.97
N ASN A 10 9.76 -1.18 -9.96
CA ASN A 10 10.71 -2.09 -10.59
C ASN A 10 11.96 -2.35 -9.72
N ALA A 11 12.24 -1.50 -8.72
CA ALA A 11 13.40 -1.63 -7.84
C ALA A 11 13.18 -2.60 -6.67
N LYS A 12 11.95 -3.04 -6.41
CA LYS A 12 11.61 -3.99 -5.35
C LYS A 12 11.02 -5.25 -5.96
N SER A 13 11.38 -6.41 -5.41
CA SER A 13 10.76 -7.70 -5.75
C SER A 13 9.62 -8.00 -4.76
N PRO A 14 8.41 -7.48 -4.97
CA PRO A 14 7.30 -7.73 -4.07
C PRO A 14 6.83 -9.19 -4.15
N LEU A 15 6.15 -9.67 -3.11
CA LEU A 15 5.58 -11.02 -3.10
C LEU A 15 4.54 -11.22 -4.20
N PHE A 16 3.78 -10.18 -4.49
CA PHE A 16 2.70 -10.17 -5.47
C PHE A 16 3.02 -9.27 -6.65
N SER A 17 2.64 -9.69 -7.85
CA SER A 17 2.71 -8.85 -9.04
C SER A 17 1.82 -7.61 -8.92
N LEU A 18 1.96 -6.67 -9.85
CA LEU A 18 1.10 -5.49 -9.89
C LEU A 18 -0.37 -5.88 -10.04
N GLU A 19 -0.66 -6.80 -10.95
CA GLU A 19 -2.00 -7.30 -11.24
C GLU A 19 -2.62 -8.03 -10.04
N GLU A 20 -1.82 -8.84 -9.33
CA GLU A 20 -2.24 -9.54 -8.12
C GLU A 20 -2.60 -8.52 -7.01
N ARG A 21 -1.80 -7.46 -6.84
CA ARG A 21 -2.05 -6.40 -5.85
C ARG A 21 -3.32 -5.61 -6.17
N VAL A 22 -3.50 -5.24 -7.44
CA VAL A 22 -4.72 -4.55 -7.90
C VAL A 22 -5.96 -5.39 -7.60
N LYS A 23 -5.97 -6.66 -8.03
CA LYS A 23 -7.11 -7.57 -7.79
C LYS A 23 -7.44 -7.75 -6.31
N MET A 24 -6.44 -7.88 -5.45
CA MET A 24 -6.67 -7.99 -4.00
C MET A 24 -7.29 -6.71 -3.43
N LEU A 25 -6.81 -5.55 -3.86
CA LEU A 25 -7.35 -4.26 -3.41
C LEU A 25 -8.79 -4.07 -3.90
N GLU A 26 -9.08 -4.39 -5.15
CA GLU A 26 -10.45 -4.36 -5.70
C GLU A 26 -11.39 -5.28 -4.91
N GLU A 27 -10.94 -6.49 -4.58
CA GLU A 27 -11.74 -7.45 -3.79
C GLU A 27 -11.98 -6.96 -2.36
N VAL A 28 -10.96 -6.39 -1.70
CA VAL A 28 -11.08 -5.87 -0.33
C VAL A 28 -11.95 -4.61 -0.27
N THR A 29 -12.01 -3.84 -1.35
CA THR A 29 -12.73 -2.56 -1.40
C THR A 29 -14.07 -2.62 -2.15
N LYS A 30 -14.50 -3.79 -2.62
CA LYS A 30 -15.67 -3.96 -3.49
C LYS A 30 -16.98 -3.37 -2.94
N ASP A 31 -17.11 -3.31 -1.61
CA ASP A 31 -18.31 -2.80 -0.95
C ASP A 31 -18.30 -1.25 -0.81
N TYR A 32 -17.21 -0.59 -1.24
CA TYR A 32 -17.08 0.87 -1.20
C TYR A 32 -17.25 1.46 -2.60
N HIS A 33 -18.43 1.93 -2.93
CA HIS A 33 -18.76 2.45 -4.27
C HIS A 33 -17.98 3.72 -4.68
N ASN A 34 -17.38 4.41 -3.71
CA ASN A 34 -16.60 5.62 -3.92
C ASN A 34 -15.09 5.37 -3.98
N VAL A 35 -14.64 4.10 -4.02
CA VAL A 35 -13.23 3.72 -4.09
C VAL A 35 -12.90 3.19 -5.48
N LYS A 36 -11.77 3.64 -6.03
CA LYS A 36 -11.19 3.13 -7.29
C LYS A 36 -9.76 2.65 -7.03
N VAL A 37 -9.38 1.54 -7.62
CA VAL A 37 -8.01 1.02 -7.59
C VAL A 37 -7.38 1.23 -8.96
N VAL A 38 -6.27 1.96 -9.02
CA VAL A 38 -5.63 2.33 -10.29
C VAL A 38 -4.13 2.03 -10.23
N PRO A 39 -3.62 1.15 -11.10
CA PRO A 39 -2.19 0.95 -11.23
C PRO A 39 -1.53 2.17 -11.90
N PHE A 40 -0.33 2.51 -11.47
CA PHE A 40 0.45 3.58 -12.10
C PHE A 40 1.94 3.31 -12.07
N GLU A 41 2.67 4.03 -12.91
CA GLU A 41 4.13 4.02 -13.01
C GLU A 41 4.63 5.47 -13.06
N GLY A 42 5.80 5.75 -12.50
CA GLY A 42 6.38 7.10 -12.50
C GLY A 42 6.12 7.88 -11.22
N LEU A 43 6.05 9.19 -11.32
CA LEU A 43 5.92 10.09 -10.17
C LEU A 43 4.49 10.11 -9.62
N LEU A 44 4.39 10.14 -8.30
CA LEU A 44 3.10 10.23 -7.61
C LEU A 44 2.34 11.52 -7.97
N VAL A 45 3.03 12.63 -8.12
CA VAL A 45 2.41 13.91 -8.49
C VAL A 45 1.82 13.90 -9.89
N ASP A 46 2.47 13.26 -10.86
CA ASP A 46 1.93 13.10 -12.21
C ASP A 46 0.67 12.23 -12.20
N PHE A 47 0.71 11.15 -11.41
CA PHE A 47 -0.46 10.31 -11.20
C PHE A 47 -1.61 11.09 -10.55
N ALA A 48 -1.34 11.87 -9.50
CA ALA A 48 -2.34 12.70 -8.83
C ALA A 48 -2.99 13.70 -9.81
N LYS A 49 -2.19 14.40 -10.61
CA LYS A 49 -2.69 15.32 -11.66
C LYS A 49 -3.58 14.60 -12.67
N ASN A 50 -3.15 13.44 -13.18
CA ASN A 50 -3.93 12.67 -14.14
C ASN A 50 -5.29 12.22 -13.56
N MET A 51 -5.31 11.95 -12.25
CA MET A 51 -6.54 11.58 -11.52
C MET A 51 -7.34 12.79 -11.03
N LYS A 52 -6.86 14.02 -11.26
CA LYS A 52 -7.46 15.27 -10.75
C LYS A 52 -7.61 15.25 -9.22
N ALA A 53 -6.58 14.73 -8.54
CA ALA A 53 -6.53 14.62 -7.09
C ALA A 53 -5.54 15.64 -6.53
N ASP A 54 -6.05 16.55 -5.70
CA ASP A 54 -5.25 17.60 -5.05
C ASP A 54 -4.69 17.15 -3.69
N ILE A 55 -5.16 16.02 -3.18
CA ILE A 55 -4.77 15.51 -1.86
C ILE A 55 -4.24 14.08 -1.97
N VAL A 56 -3.05 13.87 -1.42
CA VAL A 56 -2.45 12.57 -1.21
C VAL A 56 -2.55 12.19 0.28
N VAL A 57 -3.14 11.03 0.58
CA VAL A 57 -3.23 10.53 1.94
C VAL A 57 -2.16 9.47 2.16
N ARG A 58 -1.37 9.64 3.23
CA ARG A 58 -0.29 8.71 3.63
C ARG A 58 -0.49 8.24 5.07
N GLY A 59 -0.19 6.98 5.33
CA GLY A 59 -0.21 6.43 6.69
C GLY A 59 1.14 6.53 7.37
N LEU A 60 1.14 6.87 8.66
CA LEU A 60 2.34 6.88 9.51
C LEU A 60 2.21 5.81 10.59
N ARG A 61 3.23 4.94 10.73
CA ARG A 61 3.26 3.85 11.71
C ARG A 61 4.24 4.11 12.85
N ALA A 62 5.45 4.56 12.53
CA ALA A 62 6.53 4.75 13.47
C ALA A 62 7.33 6.02 13.16
N ILE A 63 8.16 6.45 14.11
CA ILE A 63 9.02 7.65 13.97
C ILE A 63 9.92 7.53 12.74
N THR A 64 10.48 6.35 12.48
CA THR A 64 11.35 6.10 11.31
C THR A 64 10.66 6.26 9.96
N ASP A 65 9.34 6.03 9.89
CA ASP A 65 8.56 6.26 8.68
C ASP A 65 8.35 7.77 8.45
N PHE A 66 8.27 8.56 9.52
CA PHE A 66 7.90 9.97 9.44
C PHE A 66 8.91 10.81 8.67
N GLU A 67 10.20 10.65 8.92
CA GLU A 67 11.23 11.44 8.23
C GLU A 67 11.19 11.22 6.72
N TYR A 68 11.10 9.97 6.30
CA TYR A 68 11.01 9.62 4.89
C TYR A 68 9.71 10.14 4.24
N GLU A 69 8.57 9.94 4.89
CA GLU A 69 7.27 10.39 4.40
C GLU A 69 7.19 11.92 4.32
N LEU A 70 7.74 12.63 5.31
CA LEU A 70 7.82 14.10 5.29
C LEU A 70 8.70 14.60 4.15
N GLN A 71 9.88 14.00 3.96
CA GLN A 71 10.78 14.33 2.86
C GLN A 71 10.09 14.13 1.50
N MET A 72 9.37 13.02 1.33
CA MET A 72 8.60 12.75 0.11
C MET A 72 7.46 13.75 -0.09
N ALA A 73 6.73 14.13 0.96
CA ALA A 73 5.67 15.12 0.88
C ALA A 73 6.20 16.49 0.43
N GLN A 74 7.30 16.95 1.03
CA GLN A 74 7.95 18.20 0.65
C GLN A 74 8.47 18.18 -0.79
N THR A 75 9.04 17.04 -1.21
CA THR A 75 9.50 16.85 -2.59
C THR A 75 8.33 16.89 -3.56
N ASN A 76 7.24 16.20 -3.26
CA ASN A 76 6.04 16.20 -4.09
C ASN A 76 5.43 17.59 -4.21
N HIS A 77 5.29 18.32 -3.11
CA HIS A 77 4.79 19.69 -3.12
C HIS A 77 5.69 20.64 -3.92
N LYS A 78 7.02 20.44 -3.87
CA LYS A 78 7.95 21.23 -4.69
C LYS A 78 7.81 20.95 -6.19
N LEU A 79 7.48 19.71 -6.56
CA LEU A 79 7.25 19.32 -7.95
C LEU A 79 5.86 19.75 -8.46
N GLU A 80 4.87 19.79 -7.59
CA GLU A 80 3.49 20.18 -7.90
C GLU A 80 2.84 20.86 -6.68
N GLU A 81 2.80 22.18 -6.70
CA GLU A 81 2.33 23.01 -5.58
C GLU A 81 0.84 22.84 -5.24
N ASN A 82 0.05 22.34 -6.19
CA ASN A 82 -1.39 22.10 -5.98
C ASN A 82 -1.67 20.72 -5.34
N VAL A 83 -0.66 19.89 -5.13
CA VAL A 83 -0.81 18.57 -4.50
C VAL A 83 -0.33 18.62 -3.06
N GLU A 84 -1.27 18.47 -2.12
CA GLU A 84 -1.00 18.45 -0.69
C GLU A 84 -0.97 17.04 -0.13
N THR A 85 -0.15 16.82 0.91
CA THR A 85 -0.08 15.51 1.58
C THR A 85 -0.66 15.60 2.99
N ILE A 86 -1.60 14.71 3.29
CA ILE A 86 -2.18 14.53 4.62
C ILE A 86 -1.66 13.23 5.22
N PHE A 87 -1.18 13.30 6.47
CA PHE A 87 -0.73 12.14 7.21
C PHE A 87 -1.79 11.67 8.20
N LEU A 88 -2.09 10.38 8.18
CA LEU A 88 -2.93 9.72 9.17
C LEU A 88 -2.08 8.77 10.01
N SER A 89 -2.15 8.92 11.32
CA SER A 89 -1.51 7.96 12.23
C SER A 89 -2.29 6.64 12.22
N THR A 90 -1.56 5.53 12.21
CA THR A 90 -2.17 4.21 12.31
C THR A 90 -2.69 3.95 13.74
N ARG A 91 -3.60 2.99 13.88
CA ARG A 91 -4.01 2.49 15.20
C ARG A 91 -2.82 1.80 15.89
N LEU A 92 -2.77 1.88 17.22
CA LEU A 92 -1.69 1.29 18.01
C LEU A 92 -1.49 -0.22 17.73
N GLU A 93 -2.59 -0.94 17.52
CA GLU A 93 -2.60 -2.38 17.22
C GLU A 93 -1.87 -2.74 15.90
N TYR A 94 -1.69 -1.77 14.99
CA TYR A 94 -0.98 -1.96 13.70
C TYR A 94 0.33 -1.18 13.61
N SER A 95 0.72 -0.46 14.66
CA SER A 95 1.89 0.43 14.61
C SER A 95 3.21 -0.30 14.35
N TYR A 96 3.31 -1.54 14.81
CA TYR A 96 4.47 -2.42 14.62
C TYR A 96 4.42 -3.25 13.35
N LEU A 97 3.27 -3.26 12.65
CA LEU A 97 3.02 -4.16 11.54
C LEU A 97 3.74 -3.72 10.26
N SER A 98 4.41 -4.65 9.61
CA SER A 98 5.01 -4.45 8.30
C SER A 98 4.78 -5.66 7.39
N SER A 99 4.88 -5.45 6.09
CA SER A 99 4.78 -6.56 5.13
C SER A 99 5.88 -7.61 5.33
N THR A 100 7.04 -7.21 5.85
CA THR A 100 8.15 -8.13 6.17
C THR A 100 7.76 -9.05 7.32
N ILE A 101 7.25 -8.50 8.42
CA ILE A 101 6.79 -9.29 9.58
C ILE A 101 5.67 -10.24 9.17
N VAL A 102 4.65 -9.77 8.44
CA VAL A 102 3.55 -10.64 7.99
C VAL A 102 4.05 -11.81 7.14
N LYS A 103 4.95 -11.54 6.19
CA LYS A 103 5.54 -12.59 5.35
C LYS A 103 6.38 -13.58 6.15
N GLU A 104 7.14 -13.12 7.12
CA GLU A 104 7.95 -13.95 7.98
C GLU A 104 7.07 -14.88 8.83
N VAL A 105 6.08 -14.35 9.54
CA VAL A 105 5.12 -15.15 10.32
C VAL A 105 4.43 -16.19 9.45
N ALA A 106 3.95 -15.79 8.27
CA ALA A 106 3.31 -16.70 7.32
C ALA A 106 4.27 -17.79 6.80
N SER A 107 5.56 -17.49 6.63
CA SER A 107 6.57 -18.45 6.17
C SER A 107 6.81 -19.57 7.18
N PHE A 108 6.60 -19.31 8.47
CA PHE A 108 6.64 -20.29 9.54
C PHE A 108 5.27 -20.91 9.87
N ASN A 109 4.27 -20.74 9.00
CA ASN A 109 2.88 -21.18 9.18
C ASN A 109 2.18 -20.54 10.39
N GLY A 110 2.66 -19.39 10.88
CA GLY A 110 2.01 -18.64 11.95
C GLY A 110 0.66 -18.07 11.51
N ASP A 111 -0.18 -17.73 12.47
CA ASP A 111 -1.48 -17.11 12.23
C ASP A 111 -1.31 -15.62 11.86
N ILE A 112 -1.79 -15.24 10.69
CA ILE A 112 -1.78 -13.86 10.20
C ILE A 112 -3.19 -13.28 10.04
N SER A 113 -4.22 -13.97 10.51
CA SER A 113 -5.62 -13.59 10.33
C SER A 113 -5.96 -12.22 10.95
N GLN A 114 -5.25 -11.84 12.01
CA GLN A 114 -5.42 -10.54 12.68
C GLN A 114 -4.68 -9.39 12.00
N PHE A 115 -3.78 -9.69 11.06
CA PHE A 115 -2.90 -8.69 10.44
C PHE A 115 -3.34 -8.27 9.05
N VAL A 116 -4.09 -9.13 8.36
CA VAL A 116 -4.49 -8.92 6.98
C VAL A 116 -5.93 -9.39 6.73
N PRO A 117 -6.64 -8.81 5.74
CA PRO A 117 -7.94 -9.32 5.30
C PRO A 117 -7.84 -10.78 4.85
N LYS A 118 -8.93 -11.55 5.04
CA LYS A 118 -9.00 -12.98 4.73
C LYS A 118 -8.55 -13.33 3.31
N VAL A 119 -8.93 -12.54 2.33
CA VAL A 119 -8.52 -12.76 0.93
C VAL A 119 -6.99 -12.61 0.76
N VAL A 120 -6.39 -11.66 1.46
CA VAL A 120 -4.94 -11.44 1.43
C VAL A 120 -4.21 -12.58 2.15
N GLU A 121 -4.72 -13.05 3.28
CA GLU A 121 -4.19 -14.23 3.98
C GLU A 121 -4.13 -15.45 3.07
N GLN A 122 -5.24 -15.78 2.40
CA GLN A 122 -5.31 -16.91 1.48
C GLN A 122 -4.26 -16.80 0.36
N ARG A 123 -4.14 -15.62 -0.25
CA ARG A 123 -3.15 -15.38 -1.33
C ARG A 123 -1.71 -15.50 -0.84
N ILE A 124 -1.42 -15.02 0.38
CA ILE A 124 -0.09 -15.18 0.98
C ILE A 124 0.24 -16.65 1.17
N ARG A 125 -0.67 -17.44 1.74
CA ARG A 125 -0.46 -18.88 1.98
C ARG A 125 -0.24 -19.64 0.68
N GLU A 126 -1.07 -19.42 -0.34
CA GLU A 126 -0.91 -20.04 -1.67
C GLU A 126 0.46 -19.69 -2.30
N LYS A 127 0.89 -18.43 -2.18
CA LYS A 127 2.14 -17.96 -2.77
C LYS A 127 3.37 -18.55 -2.08
N ILE A 128 3.33 -18.69 -0.75
CA ILE A 128 4.42 -19.29 0.03
C ILE A 128 4.51 -20.79 -0.25
N GLN A 129 3.39 -21.50 -0.33
CA GLN A 129 3.37 -22.94 -0.65
C GLN A 129 4.00 -23.21 -2.03
N LYS A 130 3.64 -22.40 -3.05
CA LYS A 130 4.22 -22.53 -4.41
C LYS A 130 5.73 -22.27 -4.46
N ARG A 131 6.31 -21.53 -3.53
CA ARG A 131 7.76 -21.29 -3.46
C ARG A 131 8.54 -22.39 -2.75
N ARG A 132 7.86 -23.27 -2.02
CA ARG A 132 8.47 -24.42 -1.30
C ARG A 132 8.54 -25.70 -2.14
N VAL A 133 7.83 -25.74 -3.27
CA VAL A 133 7.87 -26.80 -4.31
C VAL A 133 8.83 -26.40 -5.42
#